data_7cc60d50aaaede320f23330c96ea5755
#
_entry.id   7cc60d50aaaede320f23330c96ea5755
#
_cell.length_a   1.000
_cell.length_b   1.000
_cell.length_c   1.000
_cell.angle_alpha   90.00
_cell.angle_beta   90.00
_cell.angle_gamma   90.00
#
_symmetry.space_group_name_H-M   'P 1'
#
loop_
_entity.id
_entity.type
_entity.pdbx_description
1 polymer ?
#
loop_
_entity_poly.entity_id
_entity_poly.type
_entity_poly.pdbx_seq_one_letter_code
_entity_poly.pdbx_strand_id
1 'polypeptide(L)'
;FSAAVCFYYLAGAVGGRFSDSVGVKPVVASGAALMTIGLVVSSLATELWHLYLVYAPLVGSAVGCCYPPMIGTVGRWFKERRASAISLVLAGVGMGTFVVPIVSRFLIDAWGWRATLAIYAGFSAVLLTASAIAAVDPPSENAPTRLGLATILRSKKFLLLYGALVLGGPGFYAPLAFYNDHAISEGIGGKAAASLVGIIGASSVVARLVIS
;
A
#
# COMPACT_ATOMS: atom_id res chain seq x y z
N PHE A 1 12.29 2.77 4.73
CA PHE A 1 11.07 1.96 4.82
C PHE A 1 10.20 2.36 6.00
N SER A 2 10.70 2.28 7.25
CA SER A 2 9.93 2.56 8.47
C SER A 2 9.28 3.95 8.50
N ALA A 3 9.98 4.99 8.04
CA ALA A 3 9.42 6.33 7.94
C ALA A 3 8.22 6.39 6.97
N ALA A 4 8.32 5.74 5.81
CA ALA A 4 7.22 5.70 4.85
C ALA A 4 5.99 4.96 5.42
N VAL A 5 6.19 3.89 6.19
CA VAL A 5 5.13 3.17 6.89
C VAL A 5 4.45 4.04 7.93
N CYS A 6 5.20 4.88 8.66
CA CYS A 6 4.64 5.84 9.61
C CYS A 6 3.68 6.83 8.90
N PHE A 7 4.13 7.46 7.81
CA PHE A 7 3.31 8.36 7.02
C PHE A 7 2.10 7.65 6.38
N TYR A 8 2.24 6.40 5.96
CA TYR A 8 1.15 5.57 5.46
C TYR A 8 0.02 5.43 6.49
N TYR A 9 0.33 5.07 7.73
CA TYR A 9 -0.69 4.92 8.77
C TYR A 9 -1.31 6.24 9.19
N LEU A 10 -0.52 7.31 9.32
CA LEU A 10 -1.03 8.64 9.64
C LEU A 10 -1.97 9.17 8.55
N ALA A 11 -1.53 9.12 7.29
CA ALA A 11 -2.32 9.56 6.15
C ALA A 11 -3.54 8.64 5.93
N GLY A 12 -3.44 7.33 6.20
CA GLY A 12 -4.56 6.41 6.11
C GLY A 12 -5.68 6.73 7.10
N ALA A 13 -5.33 7.11 8.33
CA ALA A 13 -6.32 7.55 9.32
C ALA A 13 -7.02 8.86 8.91
N VAL A 14 -6.27 9.80 8.34
CA VAL A 14 -6.81 11.07 7.83
C VAL A 14 -7.61 10.84 6.55
N GLY A 15 -7.04 10.11 5.58
CA GLY A 15 -7.67 9.80 4.29
C GLY A 15 -8.97 9.03 4.42
N GLY A 16 -9.05 8.07 5.36
CA GLY A 16 -10.29 7.36 5.68
C GLY A 16 -11.40 8.32 6.14
N ARG A 17 -11.10 9.25 7.05
CA ARG A 17 -12.06 10.26 7.52
C ARG A 17 -12.49 11.22 6.42
N PHE A 18 -11.54 11.67 5.58
CA PHE A 18 -11.85 12.52 4.44
C PHE A 18 -12.71 11.78 3.42
N SER A 19 -12.42 10.51 3.13
CA SER A 19 -13.24 9.68 2.25
C SER A 19 -14.68 9.54 2.74
N ASP A 20 -14.90 9.49 4.05
CA ASP A 20 -16.26 9.45 4.62
C ASP A 20 -17.01 10.81 4.54
N SER A 21 -16.30 11.92 4.32
CA SER A 21 -16.90 13.26 4.26
C SER A 21 -17.07 13.81 2.85
N VAL A 22 -16.06 13.63 1.99
CA VAL A 22 -16.02 14.21 0.64
C VAL A 22 -16.11 13.15 -0.47
N GLY A 23 -16.20 11.86 -0.09
CA GLY A 23 -16.20 10.73 -1.01
C GLY A 23 -14.82 10.14 -1.27
N VAL A 24 -14.81 8.93 -1.84
CA VAL A 24 -13.57 8.18 -2.11
C VAL A 24 -12.76 8.78 -3.27
N LYS A 25 -13.45 9.30 -4.28
CA LYS A 25 -12.83 9.77 -5.52
C LYS A 25 -11.78 10.87 -5.32
N PRO A 26 -12.06 12.01 -4.63
CA PRO A 26 -11.08 13.07 -4.43
C PRO A 26 -9.91 12.63 -3.55
N VAL A 27 -10.14 11.72 -2.61
CA VAL A 27 -9.09 11.21 -1.73
C VAL A 27 -8.12 10.32 -2.52
N VAL A 28 -8.62 9.43 -3.37
CA VAL A 28 -7.78 8.61 -4.24
C VAL A 28 -7.05 9.46 -5.28
N ALA A 29 -7.70 10.50 -5.83
CA ALA A 29 -7.07 11.44 -6.75
C ALA A 29 -5.91 12.20 -6.09
N SER A 30 -6.08 12.66 -4.84
CA SER A 30 -4.98 13.28 -4.08
C SER A 30 -3.83 12.30 -3.82
N GLY A 31 -4.15 11.05 -3.51
CA GLY A 31 -3.16 9.98 -3.38
C GLY A 31 -2.40 9.70 -4.67
N ALA A 32 -3.09 9.71 -5.82
CA ALA A 32 -2.47 9.57 -7.14
C ALA A 32 -1.48 10.71 -7.44
N ALA A 33 -1.86 11.94 -7.14
CA ALA A 33 -0.99 13.11 -7.30
C ALA A 33 0.24 13.02 -6.38
N LEU A 34 0.05 12.70 -5.09
CA LEU A 34 1.13 12.53 -4.12
C LEU A 34 2.11 11.41 -4.53
N MET A 35 1.61 10.28 -5.02
CA MET A 35 2.43 9.18 -5.49
C MET A 35 3.30 9.61 -6.67
N THR A 36 2.68 10.21 -7.68
CA THR A 36 3.38 10.66 -8.89
C THR A 36 4.44 11.69 -8.55
N ILE A 37 4.08 12.74 -7.82
CA ILE A 37 5.02 13.80 -7.40
C ILE A 37 6.13 13.22 -6.54
N GLY A 38 5.79 12.37 -5.56
CA GLY A 38 6.76 11.74 -4.68
C GLY A 38 7.80 10.90 -5.42
N LEU A 39 7.37 10.11 -6.40
CA LEU A 39 8.29 9.30 -7.21
C LEU A 39 9.13 10.14 -8.17
N VAL A 40 8.54 11.17 -8.83
CA VAL A 40 9.28 12.09 -9.70
C VAL A 40 10.34 12.84 -8.90
N VAL A 41 9.98 13.46 -7.79
CA VAL A 41 10.96 14.22 -6.98
C VAL A 41 12.01 13.29 -6.38
N SER A 42 11.63 12.06 -5.98
CA SER A 42 12.60 11.06 -5.51
C SER A 42 13.58 10.62 -6.59
N SER A 43 13.18 10.60 -7.86
CA SER A 43 14.08 10.27 -8.98
C SER A 43 15.20 11.32 -9.19
N LEU A 44 14.96 12.55 -8.73
CA LEU A 44 15.91 13.66 -8.79
C LEU A 44 16.84 13.74 -7.56
N ALA A 45 16.65 12.86 -6.58
CA ALA A 45 17.44 12.87 -5.34
C ALA A 45 18.93 12.64 -5.64
N THR A 46 19.78 13.50 -5.08
CA THR A 46 21.25 13.38 -5.16
C THR A 46 21.85 12.77 -3.91
N GLU A 47 21.21 13.01 -2.77
CA GLU A 47 21.66 12.56 -1.46
C GLU A 47 20.62 11.62 -0.82
N LEU A 48 21.08 10.71 0.04
CA LEU A 48 20.20 9.72 0.69
C LEU A 48 19.12 10.38 1.57
N TRP A 49 19.45 11.49 2.23
CA TRP A 49 18.50 12.21 3.09
C TRP A 49 17.35 12.86 2.32
N HIS A 50 17.56 13.22 1.03
CA HIS A 50 16.47 13.68 0.14
C HIS A 50 15.37 12.62 0.04
N LEU A 51 15.73 11.34 -0.06
CA LEU A 51 14.76 10.25 -0.10
C LEU A 51 13.97 10.14 1.20
N TYR A 52 14.60 10.35 2.36
CA TYR A 52 13.87 10.35 3.63
C TYR A 52 12.84 11.47 3.72
N LEU A 53 13.19 12.67 3.24
CA LEU A 53 12.30 13.84 3.29
C LEU A 53 11.22 13.86 2.22
N VAL A 54 11.43 13.22 1.10
CA VAL A 54 10.51 13.25 -0.05
C VAL A 54 9.74 11.94 -0.19
N TYR A 55 10.46 10.82 -0.32
CA TYR A 55 9.84 9.53 -0.55
C TYR A 55 8.95 9.10 0.62
N ALA A 56 9.46 9.21 1.86
CA ALA A 56 8.71 8.74 3.01
C ALA A 56 7.38 9.51 3.22
N PRO A 57 7.34 10.86 3.27
CA PRO A 57 6.09 11.57 3.46
C PRO A 57 5.18 11.52 2.24
N LEU A 58 5.68 11.71 1.01
CA LEU A 58 4.82 11.79 -0.17
C LEU A 58 4.30 10.42 -0.59
N VAL A 59 5.20 9.44 -0.78
CA VAL A 59 4.80 8.09 -1.21
C VAL A 59 4.07 7.36 -0.08
N GLY A 60 4.54 7.47 1.17
CA GLY A 60 3.84 6.90 2.31
C GLY A 60 2.41 7.44 2.46
N SER A 61 2.24 8.76 2.39
CA SER A 61 0.91 9.39 2.45
C SER A 61 0.03 9.02 1.25
N ALA A 62 0.60 8.91 0.06
CA ALA A 62 -0.12 8.48 -1.14
C ALA A 62 -0.75 7.10 -0.96
N VAL A 63 0.02 6.12 -0.45
CA VAL A 63 -0.50 4.78 -0.14
C VAL A 63 -1.60 4.86 0.91
N GLY A 64 -1.44 5.69 1.95
CA GLY A 64 -2.44 5.92 2.99
C GLY A 64 -3.76 6.50 2.44
N CYS A 65 -3.68 7.42 1.49
CA CYS A 65 -4.86 8.00 0.85
C CYS A 65 -5.55 7.05 -0.15
N CYS A 66 -4.82 6.11 -0.75
CA CYS A 66 -5.40 5.18 -1.73
C CYS A 66 -5.91 3.89 -1.10
N TYR A 67 -5.06 3.19 -0.32
CA TYR A 67 -5.30 1.81 0.07
C TYR A 67 -6.45 1.62 1.07
N PRO A 68 -6.48 2.24 2.26
CA PRO A 68 -7.55 2.03 3.24
C PRO A 68 -8.93 2.50 2.75
N PRO A 69 -9.07 3.69 2.11
CA PRO A 69 -10.36 4.14 1.59
C PRO A 69 -10.94 3.20 0.52
N MET A 70 -10.10 2.69 -0.39
CA MET A 70 -10.53 1.77 -1.44
C MET A 70 -11.02 0.44 -0.87
N ILE A 71 -10.30 -0.16 0.09
CA ILE A 71 -10.75 -1.38 0.77
C ILE A 71 -12.07 -1.16 1.51
N GLY A 72 -12.19 -0.03 2.23
CA GLY A 72 -13.42 0.35 2.89
C GLY A 72 -14.60 0.47 1.93
N THR A 73 -14.38 1.07 0.77
CA THR A 73 -15.37 1.23 -0.29
C THR A 73 -15.82 -0.11 -0.85
N VAL A 74 -14.89 -0.98 -1.21
CA VAL A 74 -15.21 -2.35 -1.69
C VAL A 74 -16.03 -3.12 -0.65
N GLY A 75 -15.64 -3.04 0.64
CA GLY A 75 -16.39 -3.70 1.71
C GLY A 75 -17.80 -3.13 1.93
N ARG A 76 -18.10 -1.90 1.48
CA ARG A 76 -19.44 -1.29 1.51
C ARG A 76 -20.29 -1.66 0.29
N TRP A 77 -19.67 -1.83 -0.86
CA TRP A 77 -20.35 -2.26 -2.09
C TRP A 77 -20.81 -3.72 -2.02
N PHE A 78 -19.97 -4.61 -1.52
CA PHE A 78 -20.20 -6.05 -1.51
C PHE A 78 -20.60 -6.55 -0.11
N LYS A 79 -21.81 -6.23 0.37
CA LYS A 79 -22.25 -6.58 1.72
C LYS A 79 -22.31 -8.09 1.97
N GLU A 80 -22.92 -8.85 1.06
CA GLU A 80 -23.12 -10.29 1.21
C GLU A 80 -21.84 -11.11 1.02
N ARG A 81 -20.94 -10.65 0.13
CA ARG A 81 -19.67 -11.32 -0.19
C ARG A 81 -18.46 -10.44 0.14
N ARG A 82 -18.57 -9.71 1.27
CA ARG A 82 -17.55 -8.73 1.68
C ARG A 82 -16.16 -9.34 1.80
N ALA A 83 -16.06 -10.52 2.41
CA ALA A 83 -14.77 -11.20 2.62
C ALA A 83 -14.11 -11.56 1.28
N SER A 84 -14.85 -12.17 0.37
CA SER A 84 -14.35 -12.55 -0.96
C SER A 84 -13.95 -11.33 -1.79
N ALA A 85 -14.75 -10.27 -1.78
CA ALA A 85 -14.43 -9.04 -2.52
C ALA A 85 -13.15 -8.39 -1.99
N ILE A 86 -12.99 -8.28 -0.68
CA ILE A 86 -11.77 -7.74 -0.06
C ILE A 86 -10.58 -8.66 -0.35
N SER A 87 -10.73 -9.99 -0.26
CA SER A 87 -9.65 -10.94 -0.57
C SER A 87 -9.16 -10.81 -2.01
N LEU A 88 -10.08 -10.60 -2.97
CA LEU A 88 -9.72 -10.39 -4.38
C LEU A 88 -8.94 -9.09 -4.58
N VAL A 89 -9.34 -8.00 -3.95
CA VAL A 89 -8.57 -6.73 -3.99
C VAL A 89 -7.19 -6.90 -3.37
N LEU A 90 -7.10 -7.60 -2.24
CA LEU A 90 -5.84 -7.87 -1.58
C LEU A 90 -4.93 -8.84 -2.35
N ALA A 91 -5.48 -9.68 -3.24
CA ALA A 91 -4.69 -10.49 -4.16
C ALA A 91 -3.85 -9.61 -5.10
N GLY A 92 -4.35 -8.41 -5.48
CA GLY A 92 -3.58 -7.41 -6.23
C GLY A 92 -2.31 -6.95 -5.49
N VAL A 93 -2.35 -6.84 -4.17
CA VAL A 93 -1.16 -6.52 -3.36
C VAL A 93 -0.12 -7.65 -3.45
N GLY A 94 -0.58 -8.91 -3.36
CA GLY A 94 0.28 -10.07 -3.53
C GLY A 94 0.92 -10.13 -4.93
N MET A 95 0.12 -9.84 -5.97
CA MET A 95 0.62 -9.74 -7.36
C MET A 95 1.68 -8.64 -7.47
N GLY A 96 1.44 -7.45 -6.89
CA GLY A 96 2.42 -6.36 -6.84
C GLY A 96 3.71 -6.78 -6.12
N THR A 97 3.59 -7.42 -4.96
CA THR A 97 4.74 -7.93 -4.20
C THR A 97 5.54 -8.98 -4.97
N PHE A 98 4.89 -9.76 -5.85
CA PHE A 98 5.56 -10.72 -6.73
C PHE A 98 6.25 -10.04 -7.92
N VAL A 99 5.52 -9.21 -8.66
CA VAL A 99 5.97 -8.65 -9.95
C VAL A 99 6.96 -7.50 -9.78
N VAL A 100 6.65 -6.57 -8.86
CA VAL A 100 7.41 -5.31 -8.75
C VAL A 100 8.89 -5.50 -8.41
N PRO A 101 9.32 -6.37 -7.46
CA PRO A 101 10.73 -6.57 -7.19
C PRO A 101 11.50 -7.11 -8.41
N ILE A 102 10.89 -8.05 -9.15
CA ILE A 102 11.50 -8.66 -10.34
C ILE A 102 11.69 -7.59 -11.43
N VAL A 103 10.62 -6.86 -11.74
CA VAL A 103 10.65 -5.78 -12.76
C VAL A 103 11.61 -4.66 -12.34
N SER A 104 11.57 -4.26 -11.05
CA SER A 104 12.49 -3.25 -10.52
C SER A 104 13.96 -3.63 -10.75
N ARG A 105 14.30 -4.89 -10.50
CA ARG A 105 15.67 -5.35 -10.67
C ARG A 105 16.12 -5.22 -12.13
N PHE A 106 15.28 -5.64 -13.10
CA PHE A 106 15.57 -5.48 -14.52
C PHE A 106 15.72 -4.01 -14.94
N LEU A 107 14.83 -3.15 -14.47
CA LEU A 107 14.85 -1.72 -14.77
C LEU A 107 16.09 -1.04 -14.18
N ILE A 108 16.47 -1.38 -12.95
CA ILE A 108 17.63 -0.83 -12.27
C ILE A 108 18.92 -1.27 -12.96
N ASP A 109 19.02 -2.54 -13.35
CA ASP A 109 20.18 -3.07 -14.06
C ASP A 109 20.34 -2.42 -15.46
N ALA A 110 19.21 -2.09 -16.14
CA ALA A 110 19.22 -1.51 -17.47
C ALA A 110 19.43 0.02 -17.49
N TRP A 111 18.73 0.75 -16.61
CA TRP A 111 18.63 2.23 -16.67
C TRP A 111 18.93 2.92 -15.33
N GLY A 112 19.27 2.17 -14.31
CA GLY A 112 19.53 2.70 -12.97
C GLY A 112 18.28 3.03 -12.18
N TRP A 113 18.44 3.26 -10.88
CA TRP A 113 17.34 3.45 -9.94
C TRP A 113 16.53 4.74 -10.17
N ARG A 114 17.19 5.82 -10.65
CA ARG A 114 16.51 7.10 -10.93
C ARG A 114 15.50 6.98 -12.06
N ALA A 115 15.92 6.37 -13.18
CA ALA A 115 15.04 6.13 -14.32
C ALA A 115 13.91 5.15 -13.93
N THR A 116 14.18 4.15 -13.11
CA THR A 116 13.18 3.22 -12.59
C THR A 116 12.10 3.95 -11.79
N LEU A 117 12.48 4.88 -10.91
CA LEU A 117 11.50 5.70 -10.16
C LEU A 117 10.67 6.59 -11.07
N ALA A 118 11.26 7.19 -12.10
CA ALA A 118 10.54 8.00 -13.09
C ALA A 118 9.55 7.16 -13.91
N ILE A 119 9.93 5.95 -14.31
CA ILE A 119 9.03 4.99 -14.98
C ILE A 119 7.85 4.63 -14.07
N TYR A 120 8.12 4.32 -12.81
CA TYR A 120 7.05 4.04 -11.84
C TYR A 120 6.16 5.25 -11.56
N ALA A 121 6.69 6.46 -11.61
CA ALA A 121 5.88 7.67 -11.51
C ALA A 121 4.87 7.77 -12.67
N GLY A 122 5.31 7.57 -13.91
CA GLY A 122 4.44 7.55 -15.07
C GLY A 122 3.38 6.45 -15.02
N PHE A 123 3.80 5.23 -14.66
CA PHE A 123 2.89 4.09 -14.50
C PHE A 123 1.85 4.32 -13.39
N SER A 124 2.29 4.84 -12.25
CA SER A 124 1.40 5.17 -11.12
C SER A 124 0.43 6.30 -11.49
N ALA A 125 0.89 7.33 -12.22
CA ALA A 125 0.03 8.40 -12.68
C ALA A 125 -1.14 7.88 -13.52
N VAL A 126 -0.86 7.02 -14.48
CA VAL A 126 -1.89 6.43 -15.36
C VAL A 126 -2.84 5.55 -14.56
N LEU A 127 -2.31 4.56 -13.82
CA LEU A 127 -3.15 3.59 -13.12
C LEU A 127 -3.97 4.19 -11.99
N LEU A 128 -3.37 5.05 -11.17
CA LEU A 128 -4.07 5.64 -10.03
C LEU A 128 -5.08 6.71 -10.48
N THR A 129 -4.79 7.46 -11.54
CA THR A 129 -5.76 8.39 -12.13
C THR A 129 -6.94 7.63 -12.74
N ALA A 130 -6.68 6.55 -13.50
CA ALA A 130 -7.74 5.68 -14.01
C ALA A 130 -8.58 5.09 -12.85
N SER A 131 -7.93 4.63 -11.78
CA SER A 131 -8.61 4.13 -10.57
C SER A 131 -9.44 5.22 -9.88
N ALA A 132 -8.93 6.45 -9.79
CA ALA A 132 -9.67 7.58 -9.22
C ALA A 132 -10.90 7.96 -10.05
N ILE A 133 -10.79 7.89 -11.38
CA ILE A 133 -11.93 8.14 -12.29
C ILE A 133 -12.98 7.03 -12.14
N ALA A 134 -12.56 5.79 -12.07
CA ALA A 134 -13.43 4.62 -11.90
C ALA A 134 -13.99 4.47 -10.48
N ALA A 135 -13.44 5.16 -9.49
CA ALA A 135 -13.91 5.10 -8.10
C ALA A 135 -15.33 5.69 -8.01
N VAL A 136 -16.24 4.91 -7.45
CA VAL A 136 -17.65 5.31 -7.24
C VAL A 136 -17.96 5.09 -5.76
N ASP A 137 -18.56 6.12 -5.15
CA ASP A 137 -19.02 6.02 -3.78
C ASP A 137 -20.20 5.05 -3.68
N PRO A 138 -20.25 4.20 -2.62
CA PRO A 138 -21.39 3.34 -2.40
C PRO A 138 -22.65 4.15 -2.09
N PRO A 139 -23.87 3.61 -2.36
CA PRO A 139 -25.12 4.26 -2.04
C PRO A 139 -25.16 4.76 -0.59
N SER A 140 -25.76 5.93 -0.35
CA SER A 140 -25.76 6.62 0.95
C SER A 140 -26.42 5.82 2.09
N GLU A 141 -27.33 4.90 1.77
CA GLU A 141 -27.93 3.96 2.73
C GLU A 141 -26.89 3.09 3.47
N ASN A 142 -25.68 3.04 2.95
CA ASN A 142 -24.58 2.23 3.47
C ASN A 142 -23.51 3.06 4.19
N ALA A 143 -23.75 4.36 4.41
CA ALA A 143 -22.80 5.20 5.13
C ALA A 143 -22.65 4.68 6.58
N PRO A 144 -21.44 4.43 7.06
CA PRO A 144 -21.25 3.98 8.42
C PRO A 144 -21.69 5.06 9.41
N THR A 145 -22.39 4.66 10.47
CA THR A 145 -22.68 5.55 11.60
C THR A 145 -21.36 6.09 12.12
N ARG A 146 -21.20 7.42 12.13
CA ARG A 146 -19.98 8.07 12.62
C ARG A 146 -19.86 7.87 14.13
N LEU A 147 -19.18 6.82 14.55
CA LEU A 147 -18.81 6.64 15.94
C LEU A 147 -17.68 7.60 16.30
N GLY A 148 -17.82 8.27 17.44
CA GLY A 148 -16.73 9.12 17.94
C GLY A 148 -15.44 8.32 18.16
N LEU A 149 -14.30 8.86 17.82
CA LEU A 149 -12.99 8.21 17.94
C LEU A 149 -12.75 7.69 19.38
N ALA A 150 -13.14 8.49 20.38
CA ALA A 150 -13.02 8.12 21.79
C ALA A 150 -13.82 6.86 22.15
N THR A 151 -15.00 6.66 21.55
CA THR A 151 -15.84 5.49 21.77
C THR A 151 -15.19 4.24 21.20
N ILE A 152 -14.57 4.36 20.01
CA ILE A 152 -13.86 3.25 19.36
C ILE A 152 -12.62 2.86 20.18
N LEU A 153 -11.80 3.83 20.58
CA LEU A 153 -10.57 3.61 21.36
C LEU A 153 -10.83 3.03 22.75
N ARG A 154 -12.00 3.24 23.32
CA ARG A 154 -12.41 2.64 24.62
C ARG A 154 -13.04 1.25 24.48
N SER A 155 -13.31 0.80 23.27
CA SER A 155 -13.89 -0.52 23.05
C SER A 155 -12.86 -1.62 23.29
N LYS A 156 -13.14 -2.54 24.23
CA LYS A 156 -12.29 -3.71 24.50
C LYS A 156 -12.03 -4.55 23.26
N LYS A 157 -13.05 -4.71 22.39
CA LYS A 157 -12.92 -5.44 21.11
C LYS A 157 -11.92 -4.77 20.17
N PHE A 158 -11.96 -3.44 20.08
CA PHE A 158 -11.00 -2.67 19.28
C PHE A 158 -9.58 -2.81 19.84
N LEU A 159 -9.40 -2.64 21.16
CA LEU A 159 -8.09 -2.72 21.79
C LEU A 159 -7.44 -4.11 21.64
N LEU A 160 -8.23 -5.19 21.75
CA LEU A 160 -7.72 -6.55 21.54
C LEU A 160 -7.29 -6.78 20.10
N LEU A 161 -8.11 -6.36 19.12
CA LEU A 161 -7.75 -6.46 17.69
C LEU A 161 -6.55 -5.60 17.36
N TYR A 162 -6.49 -4.38 17.87
CA TYR A 162 -5.35 -3.48 17.68
C TYR A 162 -4.08 -4.05 18.30
N GLY A 163 -4.14 -4.57 19.52
CA GLY A 163 -3.03 -5.23 20.19
C GLY A 163 -2.51 -6.44 19.40
N ALA A 164 -3.40 -7.26 18.88
CA ALA A 164 -3.03 -8.41 18.04
C ALA A 164 -2.30 -7.96 16.74
N LEU A 165 -2.75 -6.87 16.10
CA LEU A 165 -2.10 -6.31 14.92
C LEU A 165 -0.73 -5.70 15.25
N VAL A 166 -0.61 -5.00 16.38
CA VAL A 166 0.68 -4.42 16.82
C VAL A 166 1.70 -5.51 17.14
N LEU A 167 1.28 -6.58 17.81
CA LEU A 167 2.18 -7.70 18.16
C LEU A 167 2.53 -8.57 16.93
N GLY A 168 1.59 -8.75 15.98
CA GLY A 168 1.81 -9.51 14.75
C GLY A 168 2.59 -8.74 13.68
N GLY A 169 2.55 -7.41 13.71
CA GLY A 169 3.17 -6.55 12.70
C GLY A 169 4.66 -6.80 12.48
N PRO A 170 5.51 -6.82 13.51
CA PRO A 170 6.93 -7.10 13.35
C PRO A 170 7.21 -8.45 12.70
N GLY A 171 6.46 -9.50 13.08
CA GLY A 171 6.60 -10.84 12.48
C GLY A 171 6.28 -10.87 10.97
N PHE A 172 5.39 -10.00 10.51
CA PHE A 172 5.03 -9.90 9.10
C PHE A 172 5.98 -8.99 8.30
N TYR A 173 6.31 -7.82 8.83
CA TYR A 173 7.08 -6.81 8.09
C TYR A 173 8.59 -7.02 8.16
N ALA A 174 9.13 -7.57 9.26
CA ALA A 174 10.56 -7.77 9.39
C ALA A 174 11.13 -8.72 8.31
N PRO A 175 10.52 -9.89 8.02
CA PRO A 175 10.97 -10.72 6.92
C PRO A 175 10.96 -9.99 5.56
N LEU A 176 9.88 -9.28 5.24
CA LEU A 176 9.77 -8.54 3.98
C LEU A 176 10.84 -7.46 3.81
N ALA A 177 11.25 -6.82 4.91
CA ALA A 177 12.27 -5.77 4.88
C ALA A 177 13.70 -6.33 4.76
N PHE A 178 13.98 -7.47 5.39
CA PHE A 178 15.35 -7.93 5.57
C PHE A 178 15.73 -9.19 4.76
N TYR A 179 14.78 -9.94 4.21
CA TYR A 179 15.08 -11.17 3.47
C TYR A 179 16.00 -10.96 2.29
N ASN A 180 15.81 -9.89 1.52
CA ASN A 180 16.65 -9.62 0.36
C ASN A 180 18.10 -9.35 0.79
N ASP A 181 18.31 -8.52 1.80
CA ASP A 181 19.64 -8.13 2.27
C ASP A 181 20.34 -9.31 2.97
N HIS A 182 19.59 -10.10 3.75
CA HIS A 182 20.11 -11.30 4.37
C HIS A 182 20.52 -12.35 3.32
N ALA A 183 19.70 -12.59 2.31
CA ALA A 183 20.03 -13.53 1.24
C ALA A 183 21.30 -13.11 0.49
N ILE A 184 21.49 -11.83 0.23
CA ILE A 184 22.72 -11.31 -0.39
C ILE A 184 23.92 -11.49 0.53
N SER A 185 23.77 -11.26 1.85
CA SER A 185 24.86 -11.47 2.82
C SER A 185 25.30 -12.94 2.95
N GLU A 186 24.39 -13.88 2.68
CA GLU A 186 24.68 -15.33 2.61
C GLU A 186 25.21 -15.77 1.23
N GLY A 187 25.53 -14.82 0.33
CA GLY A 187 26.13 -15.11 -0.98
C GLY A 187 25.13 -15.50 -2.07
N ILE A 188 23.83 -15.35 -1.83
CA ILE A 188 22.79 -15.60 -2.85
C ILE A 188 22.79 -14.44 -3.84
N GLY A 189 22.87 -14.73 -5.14
CA GLY A 189 22.87 -13.71 -6.18
C GLY A 189 21.60 -12.84 -6.14
N GLY A 190 21.74 -11.52 -6.40
CA GLY A 190 20.68 -10.53 -6.22
C GLY A 190 19.37 -10.84 -6.96
N LYS A 191 19.42 -11.53 -8.11
CA LYS A 191 18.21 -11.99 -8.82
C LYS A 191 17.46 -13.08 -8.06
N ALA A 192 18.19 -14.03 -7.47
CA ALA A 192 17.61 -15.09 -6.66
C ALA A 192 17.09 -14.54 -5.33
N ALA A 193 17.79 -13.60 -4.69
CA ALA A 193 17.34 -12.92 -3.50
C ALA A 193 16.02 -12.15 -3.71
N ALA A 194 15.88 -11.43 -4.84
CA ALA A 194 14.64 -10.76 -5.21
C ALA A 194 13.46 -11.73 -5.43
N SER A 195 13.74 -12.93 -5.95
CA SER A 195 12.70 -13.95 -6.17
C SER A 195 12.13 -14.53 -4.86
N LEU A 196 12.87 -14.49 -3.74
CA LEU A 196 12.38 -14.93 -2.43
C LEU A 196 11.18 -14.07 -1.97
N VAL A 197 11.29 -12.76 -2.13
CA VAL A 197 10.18 -11.83 -1.83
C VAL A 197 8.99 -12.09 -2.79
N GLY A 198 9.29 -12.39 -4.05
CA GLY A 198 8.30 -12.79 -5.04
C GLY A 198 7.51 -14.05 -4.64
N ILE A 199 8.18 -15.07 -4.12
CA ILE A 199 7.53 -16.32 -3.65
C ILE A 199 6.51 -16.02 -2.54
N ILE A 200 6.84 -15.12 -1.60
CA ILE A 200 5.91 -14.68 -0.55
C ILE A 200 4.67 -14.04 -1.17
N GLY A 201 4.85 -13.16 -2.16
CA GLY A 201 3.76 -12.54 -2.90
C GLY A 201 2.87 -13.56 -3.62
N ALA A 202 3.47 -14.49 -4.35
CA ALA A 202 2.76 -15.54 -5.06
C ALA A 202 1.97 -16.47 -4.11
N SER A 203 2.58 -16.90 -3.00
CA SER A 203 1.93 -17.71 -1.97
C SER A 203 0.73 -16.98 -1.36
N SER A 204 0.86 -15.67 -1.12
CA SER A 204 -0.22 -14.82 -0.62
C SER A 204 -1.41 -14.76 -1.60
N VAL A 205 -1.16 -14.68 -2.91
CA VAL A 205 -2.22 -14.68 -3.94
C VAL A 205 -2.95 -16.03 -3.93
N VAL A 206 -2.19 -17.14 -3.98
CA VAL A 206 -2.77 -18.50 -3.97
C VAL A 206 -3.62 -18.71 -2.72
N ALA A 207 -3.11 -18.40 -1.54
CA ALA A 207 -3.84 -18.54 -0.29
C ALA A 207 -5.16 -17.74 -0.29
N ARG A 208 -5.16 -16.51 -0.80
CA ARG A 208 -6.36 -15.67 -0.87
C ARG A 208 -7.41 -16.19 -1.85
N LEU A 209 -6.97 -16.74 -3.00
CA LEU A 209 -7.88 -17.29 -3.99
C LEU A 209 -8.50 -18.63 -3.53
N VAL A 210 -7.77 -19.42 -2.72
CA VAL A 210 -8.27 -20.69 -2.17
C VAL A 210 -9.27 -20.46 -1.04
N ILE A 211 -9.10 -19.38 -0.23
CA ILE A 211 -9.92 -19.11 0.95
C ILE A 211 -11.15 -18.24 0.60
N SER A 212 -11.17 -17.56 -0.55
CA SER A 212 -12.29 -16.71 -0.97
C SER A 212 -13.42 -17.49 -1.62
#